data_a4cff7974d97d55c0603cd4f4980afeb
#
_entry.id   a4cff7974d97d55c0603cd4f4980afeb
#
_cell.length_a   1.000
_cell.length_b   1.000
_cell.length_c   1.000
_cell.angle_alpha   90.00
_cell.angle_beta   90.00
_cell.angle_gamma   90.00
#
_symmetry.space_group_name_H-M   'P 1'
#
loop_
_entity.id
_entity.type
_entity.pdbx_description
1 polymer ?
#
loop_
_entity_poly.entity_id
_entity_poly.type
_entity_poly.pdbx_seq_one_letter_code
_entity_poly.pdbx_strand_id
1 'polypeptide(L)'
;MKRILITLLTLPLFVLSQSPCDADVCVVQFNAGWNSANDVEWVDNLKDCEVQYIDIATDTEAQSEYEIVVVPTIVVFNGKEIKRFQADISFAMKATENDVQEVVDEIIMDQF
;
A
#
# COMPACT_ATOMS: atom_id res chain seq x y z
N MET A 1 5.63 -2.39 -43.82
CA MET A 1 5.50 -2.44 -43.22
C MET A 1 5.19 -2.41 -42.39
N LYS A 2 5.12 -2.33 -42.18
CA LYS A 2 4.83 -2.34 -41.29
C LYS A 2 4.59 -2.31 -40.32
N ARG A 3 4.65 -2.22 -39.99
CA ARG A 3 4.46 -2.22 -38.96
C ARG A 3 4.28 -2.14 -38.02
N ILE A 4 4.30 -2.06 -37.82
CA ILE A 4 4.19 -1.96 -36.84
C ILE A 4 3.89 -1.84 -35.97
N LEU A 5 3.91 -1.87 -35.78
CA LEU A 5 3.69 -1.76 -34.79
C LEU A 5 3.63 -1.58 -33.88
N ILE A 6 3.79 -1.57 -33.64
CA ILE A 6 3.82 -1.38 -32.80
C ILE A 6 3.55 -0.92 -31.99
N THR A 7 3.46 -0.76 -31.88
CA THR A 7 3.27 -0.28 -31.07
C THR A 7 2.88 -0.21 -30.23
N LEU A 8 2.72 -0.29 -30.01
CA LEU A 8 2.36 -0.22 -29.21
C LEU A 8 2.49 -0.23 -28.28
N LEU A 9 2.76 -0.55 -28.06
CA LEU A 9 3.04 -0.55 -27.17
C LEU A 9 3.08 0.22 -26.39
N THR A 10 2.92 0.54 -26.19
CA THR A 10 3.16 1.49 -25.57
C THR A 10 2.32 1.84 -24.66
N LEU A 11 1.88 1.50 -24.27
CA LEU A 11 1.20 1.75 -23.49
C LEU A 11 1.29 1.84 -22.33
N PRO A 12 0.90 2.13 -21.75
CA PRO A 12 0.77 2.56 -20.80
C PRO A 12 0.89 2.30 -19.73
N LEU A 13 1.03 2.54 -19.21
CA LEU A 13 1.34 2.52 -18.33
C LEU A 13 0.71 2.74 -17.23
N PHE A 14 -0.26 2.68 -16.91
CA PHE A 14 -0.85 2.75 -15.82
C PHE A 14 -1.03 1.56 -15.23
N VAL A 15 -0.14 1.14 -14.53
CA VAL A 15 -0.22 0.02 -13.79
C VAL A 15 -0.60 0.37 -12.46
N LEU A 16 -1.72 0.06 -12.00
CA LEU A 16 -2.06 0.18 -10.61
C LEU A 16 -1.25 -0.85 -9.84
N SER A 17 -0.73 -0.45 -8.70
CA SER A 17 0.03 -1.36 -7.84
C SER A 17 -0.86 -2.53 -7.41
N GLN A 18 -0.34 -3.72 -7.56
CA GLN A 18 -1.04 -4.93 -7.16
C GLN A 18 -0.76 -5.25 -5.71
N SER A 19 -1.73 -5.87 -5.05
CA SER A 19 -1.57 -6.28 -3.66
C SER A 19 -0.41 -7.26 -3.51
N PRO A 20 0.46 -7.07 -2.53
CA PRO A 20 1.52 -8.03 -2.25
C PRO A 20 1.06 -9.25 -1.45
N CYS A 21 -0.20 -9.25 -1.01
CA CYS A 21 -0.75 -10.32 -0.20
C CYS A 21 -1.52 -11.31 -1.05
N ASP A 22 -1.69 -12.52 -0.52
CA ASP A 22 -2.57 -13.50 -1.15
C ASP A 22 -4.02 -13.28 -0.75
N ALA A 23 -4.27 -12.70 0.40
CA ALA A 23 -5.63 -12.46 0.88
C ALA A 23 -6.31 -11.36 0.07
N ASP A 24 -7.64 -11.41 0.01
CA ASP A 24 -8.42 -10.43 -0.74
C ASP A 24 -8.20 -9.01 -0.21
N VAL A 25 -8.17 -8.85 1.10
CA VAL A 25 -7.95 -7.54 1.72
C VAL A 25 -6.60 -7.57 2.41
N CYS A 26 -5.75 -6.64 2.06
CA CYS A 26 -4.39 -6.58 2.57
C CYS A 26 -4.07 -5.17 3.00
N VAL A 27 -3.49 -5.02 4.18
CA VAL A 27 -3.02 -3.74 4.66
C VAL A 27 -1.51 -3.83 4.82
N VAL A 28 -0.79 -2.93 4.18
CA VAL A 28 0.67 -2.96 4.22
C VAL A 28 1.18 -1.67 4.84
N GLN A 29 2.03 -1.80 5.84
CA GLN A 29 2.74 -0.66 6.37
C GLN A 29 4.11 -0.61 5.71
N PHE A 30 4.37 0.49 4.99
CA PHE A 30 5.68 0.76 4.42
C PHE A 30 6.39 1.73 5.37
N ASN A 31 7.53 1.34 5.87
CA ASN A 31 8.35 2.22 6.70
C ASN A 31 9.80 1.94 6.36
N ALA A 32 10.71 2.60 7.03
CA ALA A 32 12.14 2.39 6.84
C ALA A 32 12.75 2.12 8.19
N GLY A 33 13.77 1.26 8.24
CA GLY A 33 14.42 0.91 9.49
C GLY A 33 14.90 2.11 10.29
N TRP A 34 15.38 3.16 9.58
CA TRP A 34 15.85 4.37 10.24
C TRP A 34 14.70 5.16 10.90
N ASN A 35 13.45 4.85 10.54
CA ASN A 35 12.27 5.51 11.11
C ASN A 35 11.46 4.55 11.98
N SER A 36 12.06 3.46 12.45
CA SER A 36 11.32 2.42 13.17
C SER A 36 10.69 2.93 14.48
N ALA A 37 11.22 4.01 15.04
CA ALA A 37 10.61 4.61 16.24
C ALA A 37 9.19 5.08 15.97
N ASN A 38 8.84 5.31 14.71
CA ASN A 38 7.50 5.75 14.31
C ASN A 38 6.69 4.64 13.64
N ASP A 39 7.09 3.38 13.85
CA ASP A 39 6.28 2.25 13.36
C ASP A 39 4.88 2.35 13.96
N VAL A 40 3.90 2.05 13.11
CA VAL A 40 2.51 2.10 13.53
C VAL A 40 2.14 0.73 14.07
N GLU A 41 2.11 0.61 15.39
CA GLU A 41 1.97 -0.69 16.03
C GLU A 41 0.56 -1.26 15.95
N TRP A 42 -0.45 -0.39 15.95
CA TRP A 42 -1.83 -0.86 15.93
C TRP A 42 -2.23 -1.54 14.61
N VAL A 43 -1.37 -1.45 13.59
CA VAL A 43 -1.67 -2.11 12.32
C VAL A 43 -1.85 -3.61 12.53
N ASP A 44 -1.08 -4.20 13.45
CA ASP A 44 -1.18 -5.63 13.74
C ASP A 44 -2.50 -6.01 14.41
N ASN A 45 -3.26 -5.04 14.88
CA ASN A 45 -4.54 -5.30 15.52
C ASN A 45 -5.73 -5.21 14.56
N LEU A 46 -5.48 -4.84 13.30
CA LEU A 46 -6.56 -4.74 12.32
C LEU A 46 -7.19 -6.13 12.08
N LYS A 47 -8.49 -6.12 11.79
CA LYS A 47 -9.25 -7.34 11.63
C LYS A 47 -9.73 -7.53 10.23
N ASP A 48 -9.93 -8.78 9.85
CA ASP A 48 -10.52 -9.15 8.56
C ASP A 48 -9.65 -8.78 7.37
N CYS A 49 -8.34 -8.74 7.58
CA CYS A 49 -7.38 -8.45 6.52
C CYS A 49 -6.05 -9.11 6.86
N GLU A 50 -5.25 -9.31 5.84
CA GLU A 50 -3.85 -9.72 6.06
C GLU A 50 -3.04 -8.44 6.26
N VAL A 51 -2.04 -8.48 7.14
CA VAL A 51 -1.19 -7.33 7.42
C VAL A 51 0.25 -7.69 7.08
N GLN A 52 0.93 -6.79 6.36
CA GLN A 52 2.34 -6.96 6.04
C GLN A 52 3.11 -5.70 6.35
N TYR A 53 4.40 -5.85 6.62
CA TYR A 53 5.31 -4.74 6.84
C TYR A 53 6.41 -4.84 5.79
N ILE A 54 6.67 -3.75 5.10
CA ILE A 54 7.74 -3.70 4.11
C ILE A 54 8.68 -2.56 4.47
N ASP A 55 9.97 -2.90 4.64
CA ASP A 55 11.01 -1.91 4.93
C ASP A 55 11.60 -1.46 3.60
N ILE A 56 11.29 -0.23 3.21
CA ILE A 56 11.73 0.28 1.91
C ILE A 56 13.21 0.65 1.89
N ALA A 57 13.86 0.69 3.07
CA ALA A 57 15.29 0.93 3.11
C ALA A 57 16.07 -0.30 2.65
N THR A 58 15.49 -1.49 2.85
CA THR A 58 16.10 -2.74 2.38
C THR A 58 15.46 -3.23 1.10
N ASP A 59 14.15 -3.00 0.93
CA ASP A 59 13.45 -3.39 -0.28
C ASP A 59 13.23 -2.13 -1.12
N THR A 60 14.26 -1.71 -1.82
CA THR A 60 14.21 -0.47 -2.58
C THR A 60 13.32 -0.58 -3.80
N GLU A 61 13.10 -1.79 -4.31
CA GLU A 61 12.17 -1.98 -5.42
C GLU A 61 10.74 -1.69 -4.99
N ALA A 62 10.40 -2.04 -3.75
CA ALA A 62 9.06 -1.77 -3.24
C ALA A 62 8.78 -0.28 -3.16
N GLN A 63 9.79 0.51 -2.79
CA GLN A 63 9.62 1.96 -2.75
C GLN A 63 9.18 2.49 -4.12
N SER A 64 9.83 2.04 -5.16
CA SER A 64 9.53 2.47 -6.51
C SER A 64 8.20 1.90 -6.99
N GLU A 65 7.99 0.61 -6.78
CA GLU A 65 6.80 -0.08 -7.26
C GLU A 65 5.53 0.51 -6.67
N TYR A 66 5.53 0.81 -5.38
CA TYR A 66 4.35 1.32 -4.70
C TYR A 66 4.37 2.84 -4.55
N GLU A 67 5.38 3.49 -5.12
CA GLU A 67 5.51 4.96 -5.12
C GLU A 67 5.41 5.52 -3.71
N ILE A 68 6.25 5.00 -2.83
CA ILE A 68 6.26 5.46 -1.44
C ILE A 68 7.12 6.72 -1.35
N VAL A 69 6.49 7.82 -0.99
CA VAL A 69 7.12 9.14 -0.95
C VAL A 69 7.48 9.54 0.47
N VAL A 70 6.65 9.16 1.43
CA VAL A 70 6.91 9.45 2.84
C VAL A 70 6.73 8.16 3.64
N VAL A 71 7.31 8.10 4.82
CA VAL A 71 7.16 6.94 5.70
C VAL A 71 6.76 7.41 7.10
N PRO A 72 5.96 6.63 7.80
CA PRO A 72 5.29 5.44 7.31
C PRO A 72 4.13 5.79 6.36
N THR A 73 3.84 4.87 5.46
CA THR A 73 2.64 4.93 4.61
C THR A 73 1.92 3.62 4.79
N ILE A 74 0.62 3.67 5.01
CA ILE A 74 -0.22 2.48 5.12
C ILE A 74 -1.10 2.43 3.90
N VAL A 75 -1.09 1.32 3.19
CA VAL A 75 -1.89 1.16 1.98
C VAL A 75 -2.84 -0.01 2.18
N VAL A 76 -4.10 0.21 1.87
CA VAL A 76 -5.12 -0.84 1.89
C VAL A 76 -5.34 -1.30 0.47
N PHE A 77 -5.21 -2.62 0.25
CA PHE A 77 -5.38 -3.24 -1.06
C PHE A 77 -6.59 -4.17 -1.06
N ASN A 78 -7.24 -4.25 -2.19
CA ASN A 78 -8.22 -5.29 -2.46
C ASN A 78 -7.96 -5.71 -3.91
N GLY A 79 -6.88 -6.48 -4.10
CA GLY A 79 -6.33 -6.76 -5.41
C GLY A 79 -5.47 -5.63 -5.93
N LYS A 80 -5.97 -4.42 -5.87
CA LYS A 80 -5.24 -3.21 -6.24
C LYS A 80 -5.33 -2.22 -5.08
N GLU A 81 -4.60 -1.13 -5.17
CA GLU A 81 -4.62 -0.12 -4.12
C GLU A 81 -6.00 0.54 -4.03
N ILE A 82 -6.58 0.55 -2.83
CA ILE A 82 -7.87 1.19 -2.59
C ILE A 82 -7.68 2.53 -1.90
N LYS A 83 -6.83 2.59 -0.88
CA LYS A 83 -6.62 3.83 -0.12
C LYS A 83 -5.24 3.79 0.51
N ARG A 84 -4.62 4.97 0.59
CA ARG A 84 -3.35 5.07 1.31
C ARG A 84 -3.43 6.19 2.35
N PHE A 85 -2.75 5.97 3.45
CA PHE A 85 -2.65 6.91 4.54
C PHE A 85 -1.17 7.24 4.70
N GLN A 86 -0.82 8.51 4.54
CA GLN A 86 0.58 8.91 4.57
C GLN A 86 0.87 9.70 5.84
N ALA A 87 2.08 9.53 6.34
CA ALA A 87 2.55 10.30 7.47
C ALA A 87 2.71 11.77 7.08
N ASP A 88 2.78 12.63 8.09
CA ASP A 88 3.05 14.03 7.86
C ASP A 88 4.56 14.27 7.75
N ILE A 89 4.97 15.52 7.71
CA ILE A 89 6.37 15.87 7.51
C ILE A 89 7.25 15.49 8.70
N SER A 90 6.66 15.13 9.84
CA SER A 90 7.43 14.66 11.00
C SER A 90 7.65 13.16 10.96
N PHE A 91 7.22 12.49 9.89
CA PHE A 91 7.33 11.05 9.74
C PHE A 91 6.48 10.29 10.76
N ALA A 92 5.41 10.90 11.22
CA ALA A 92 4.51 10.27 12.18
C ALA A 92 3.13 10.12 11.55
N MET A 93 2.53 8.92 11.74
CA MET A 93 1.22 8.64 11.17
C MET A 93 0.13 9.36 11.95
N LYS A 94 -0.73 10.09 11.24
CA LYS A 94 -1.85 10.77 11.86
C LYS A 94 -3.14 9.98 11.78
N ALA A 95 -3.24 9.07 10.83
CA ALA A 95 -4.42 8.21 10.73
C ALA A 95 -4.49 7.31 11.95
N THR A 96 -5.69 6.94 12.34
CA THR A 96 -5.91 6.09 13.50
C THR A 96 -6.27 4.67 13.05
N GLU A 97 -6.25 3.76 14.01
CA GLU A 97 -6.67 2.38 13.77
C GLU A 97 -8.08 2.35 13.19
N ASN A 98 -8.97 3.18 13.73
CA ASN A 98 -10.35 3.23 13.22
C ASN A 98 -10.41 3.73 11.78
N ASP A 99 -9.57 4.69 11.42
CA ASP A 99 -9.58 5.21 10.05
C ASP A 99 -9.28 4.10 9.05
N VAL A 100 -8.30 3.27 9.35
CA VAL A 100 -7.90 2.19 8.46
C VAL A 100 -8.89 1.03 8.52
N GLN A 101 -9.35 0.69 9.73
CA GLN A 101 -10.31 -0.40 9.89
C GLN A 101 -11.61 -0.10 9.12
N GLU A 102 -12.02 1.17 9.10
CA GLU A 102 -13.21 1.56 8.37
C GLU A 102 -13.10 1.26 6.89
N VAL A 103 -11.93 1.48 6.29
CA VAL A 103 -11.73 1.19 4.88
C VAL A 103 -11.83 -0.31 4.63
N VAL A 104 -11.22 -1.10 5.52
CA VAL A 104 -11.29 -2.57 5.42
C VAL A 104 -12.74 -3.02 5.52
N ASP A 105 -13.48 -2.47 6.50
CA ASP A 105 -14.87 -2.85 6.72
C ASP A 105 -15.75 -2.51 5.53
N GLU A 106 -15.50 -1.37 4.89
CA GLU A 106 -16.25 -0.96 3.71
C GLU A 106 -16.03 -1.93 2.55
N ILE A 107 -14.79 -2.38 2.37
CA ILE A 107 -14.48 -3.35 1.32
C ILE A 107 -15.24 -4.65 1.60
N ILE A 108 -15.20 -5.12 2.84
CA ILE A 108 -15.86 -6.36 3.23
C ILE A 108 -17.37 -6.25 2.99
N MET A 109 -17.95 -5.13 3.37
CA MET A 109 -19.39 -4.93 3.22
C MET A 109 -19.82 -4.89 1.75
N ASP A 110 -18.98 -4.33 0.91
CA ASP A 110 -19.29 -4.25 -0.52
C ASP A 110 -19.28 -5.60 -1.21
N GLN A 111 -18.74 -6.63 -0.56
CA GLN A 111 -18.68 -7.98 -1.12
C GLN A 111 -19.96 -8.78 -0.85
N PHE A 112 -20.88 -8.25 -0.07
CA PHE A 112 -22.12 -8.95 0.27
C PHE A 112 -23.35 -8.34 -0.38
#